data_8d4b11ed00ed193646006a3d6ea078ca
#
_entry.id   8d4b11ed00ed193646006a3d6ea078ca
#
_cell.length_a   1.000
_cell.length_b   1.000
_cell.length_c   1.000
_cell.angle_alpha   90.00
_cell.angle_beta   90.00
_cell.angle_gamma   90.00
#
_symmetry.space_group_name_H-M   'P 1'
#
loop_
_entity.id
_entity.type
_entity.pdbx_description
1 polymer ?
#
loop_
_entity_poly.entity_id
_entity_poly.type
_entity_poly.pdbx_seq_one_letter_code
_entity_poly.pdbx_strand_id
1 'polypeptide(L)'
;LEVVSGGKAIYRVVYREGGTAAELEAARAVAKTLGRICSAEVTLASDILMPGQEYPAEGYDILVGYTGYPESRRAYEELSYGSYSVSADGGRIVLAARGDNEISRTTDEFLSLLTVTGKGDECRVVFPSDAVRRGTLSDEAAALPMISGGEYDSVYSTGDGAYMVVVKKADADISTAYLAALAEAGFEERIRHTDEKNVFCSFEGKGLTVYTAFCDKTLRVIVQKGSLSDIMFPDRAPAAGSTEPLVSFVGLAYDTKNNGSLYKNGLSLIWRLSDGSFMIADGGGQNATHAKLVYDELCRLAPDKNNIRISAWFITHAHIDHAGVFHMFTQSYRDRVKLDRLICNIPTNAYLQGLTDDSTESSAVAMSDTIHSDIRKWQGLEVIKAHPGHKYYIAGAEIAVYTTADMLYPALEATTANSTSVVFGVTVDGKKLLVTGDAGADACGAAVAVWGRALKSDAMTVIHHGLRGATTQFYSFVNPETVLWPSALVLFEDTRSRSYNAYLLNS
;
A
#
# COMPACT_ATOMS: atom_id res chain seq x y z
N LEU A 1 -29.98 20.73 -20.08
CA LEU A 1 -30.17 21.59 -18.91
C LEU A 1 -29.31 22.85 -19.10
N GLU A 2 -29.94 24.01 -19.05
CA GLU A 2 -29.25 25.28 -19.19
C GLU A 2 -28.73 25.73 -17.82
N VAL A 3 -27.41 25.56 -17.59
CA VAL A 3 -26.77 25.83 -16.31
C VAL A 3 -26.50 27.32 -16.11
N VAL A 4 -26.20 28.04 -17.23
CA VAL A 4 -26.02 29.45 -17.31
C VAL A 4 -26.77 29.99 -18.52
N SER A 5 -27.48 31.09 -18.37
CA SER A 5 -28.20 31.80 -19.44
C SER A 5 -28.00 33.31 -19.31
N GLY A 6 -27.68 33.97 -20.42
CA GLY A 6 -27.47 35.40 -20.43
C GLY A 6 -26.40 35.88 -19.45
N GLY A 7 -25.31 35.14 -19.30
CA GLY A 7 -24.25 35.42 -18.34
C GLY A 7 -24.62 35.25 -16.86
N LYS A 8 -25.81 34.72 -16.55
CA LYS A 8 -26.26 34.49 -15.16
C LYS A 8 -26.36 33.00 -14.87
N ALA A 9 -25.86 32.57 -13.72
CA ALA A 9 -26.02 31.21 -13.26
C ALA A 9 -27.48 30.94 -12.91
N ILE A 10 -28.06 29.89 -13.51
CA ILE A 10 -29.41 29.40 -13.21
C ILE A 10 -29.32 28.34 -12.13
N TYR A 11 -28.30 27.49 -12.19
CA TYR A 11 -28.05 26.43 -11.22
C TYR A 11 -27.18 26.93 -10.08
N ARG A 12 -27.48 26.49 -8.86
CA ARG A 12 -26.60 26.58 -7.71
C ARG A 12 -25.89 25.25 -7.49
N VAL A 13 -24.75 25.27 -6.82
CA VAL A 13 -24.02 24.06 -6.41
C VAL A 13 -24.38 23.73 -4.97
N VAL A 14 -24.79 22.50 -4.72
CA VAL A 14 -25.19 22.01 -3.39
C VAL A 14 -24.25 20.90 -2.95
N TYR A 15 -23.66 21.06 -1.76
CA TYR A 15 -22.80 20.07 -1.13
C TYR A 15 -23.45 19.52 0.15
N ARG A 16 -22.96 18.37 0.61
CA ARG A 16 -23.44 17.72 1.83
C ARG A 16 -22.96 18.48 3.07
N GLU A 17 -23.88 18.85 3.97
CA GLU A 17 -23.54 19.36 5.30
C GLU A 17 -22.89 18.24 6.13
N GLY A 18 -21.72 18.52 6.73
CA GLY A 18 -20.94 17.52 7.44
C GLY A 18 -20.35 16.42 6.54
N GLY A 19 -20.29 16.63 5.23
CA GLY A 19 -19.61 15.79 4.27
C GLY A 19 -18.08 15.86 4.40
N THR A 20 -17.36 15.18 3.52
CA THR A 20 -15.90 15.16 3.54
C THR A 20 -15.31 16.46 3.00
N ALA A 21 -14.04 16.74 3.32
CA ALA A 21 -13.33 17.88 2.76
C ALA A 21 -13.25 17.80 1.22
N ALA A 22 -13.11 16.59 0.67
CA ALA A 22 -13.05 16.34 -0.77
C ALA A 22 -14.38 16.67 -1.46
N GLU A 23 -15.53 16.31 -0.86
CA GLU A 23 -16.86 16.69 -1.38
C GLU A 23 -17.01 18.22 -1.45
N LEU A 24 -16.62 18.92 -0.39
CA LEU A 24 -16.69 20.38 -0.35
C LEU A 24 -15.74 21.04 -1.36
N GLU A 25 -14.52 20.52 -1.51
CA GLU A 25 -13.56 21.01 -2.50
C GLU A 25 -14.05 20.79 -3.93
N ALA A 26 -14.63 19.62 -4.23
CA ALA A 26 -15.24 19.33 -5.53
C ALA A 26 -16.38 20.32 -5.82
N ALA A 27 -17.27 20.57 -4.86
CA ALA A 27 -18.35 21.53 -5.00
C ALA A 27 -17.82 22.97 -5.25
N ARG A 28 -16.79 23.38 -4.52
CA ARG A 28 -16.10 24.67 -4.72
C ARG A 28 -15.46 24.76 -6.10
N ALA A 29 -14.82 23.68 -6.57
CA ALA A 29 -14.19 23.62 -7.88
C ALA A 29 -15.21 23.78 -9.01
N VAL A 30 -16.37 23.12 -8.91
CA VAL A 30 -17.50 23.27 -9.83
C VAL A 30 -17.99 24.72 -9.86
N ALA A 31 -18.33 25.29 -8.69
CA ALA A 31 -18.83 26.66 -8.60
C ALA A 31 -17.84 27.70 -9.14
N LYS A 32 -16.56 27.58 -8.74
CA LYS A 32 -15.48 28.47 -9.20
C LYS A 32 -15.26 28.38 -10.71
N THR A 33 -15.32 27.18 -11.28
CA THR A 33 -15.06 27.00 -12.71
C THR A 33 -16.23 27.52 -13.54
N LEU A 34 -17.48 27.24 -13.16
CA LEU A 34 -18.65 27.84 -13.80
C LEU A 34 -18.62 29.35 -13.71
N GLY A 35 -18.29 29.91 -12.55
CA GLY A 35 -18.16 31.37 -12.36
C GLY A 35 -17.12 31.99 -13.27
N ARG A 36 -15.97 31.31 -13.50
CA ARG A 36 -14.94 31.82 -14.46
C ARG A 36 -15.39 31.74 -15.92
N ILE A 37 -16.10 30.68 -16.29
CA ILE A 37 -16.56 30.46 -17.67
C ILE A 37 -17.50 31.58 -18.09
N CYS A 38 -18.40 32.03 -17.21
CA CYS A 38 -19.46 32.97 -17.54
C CYS A 38 -19.32 34.34 -16.84
N SER A 39 -18.25 34.56 -16.11
CA SER A 39 -18.06 35.81 -15.32
C SER A 39 -19.26 36.11 -14.39
N ALA A 40 -19.91 35.03 -13.88
CA ALA A 40 -21.11 35.09 -13.05
C ALA A 40 -20.79 34.56 -11.64
N GLU A 41 -21.54 35.09 -10.67
CA GLU A 41 -21.53 34.48 -9.33
C GLU A 41 -22.38 33.20 -9.33
N VAL A 42 -21.78 32.10 -8.90
CA VAL A 42 -22.46 30.80 -8.74
C VAL A 42 -22.65 30.53 -7.25
N THR A 43 -23.90 30.40 -6.83
CA THR A 43 -24.25 30.15 -5.43
C THR A 43 -23.76 28.75 -5.01
N LEU A 44 -23.01 28.69 -3.92
CA LEU A 44 -22.64 27.47 -3.22
C LEU A 44 -23.49 27.36 -1.94
N ALA A 45 -24.22 26.26 -1.76
CA ALA A 45 -25.12 26.05 -0.62
C ALA A 45 -24.91 24.66 -0.02
N SER A 46 -25.16 24.51 1.29
CA SER A 46 -25.24 23.17 1.90
C SER A 46 -26.67 22.59 1.71
N ASP A 47 -26.77 21.28 1.88
CA ASP A 47 -28.04 20.54 1.78
C ASP A 47 -28.84 20.56 3.09
N ILE A 48 -28.45 21.40 4.07
CA ILE A 48 -29.11 21.49 5.36
C ILE A 48 -30.57 21.96 5.20
N LEU A 49 -31.48 21.28 5.89
CA LEU A 49 -32.87 21.67 5.99
C LEU A 49 -33.20 22.20 7.38
N MET A 50 -34.01 23.25 7.43
CA MET A 50 -34.59 23.69 8.71
C MET A 50 -35.64 22.67 9.19
N PRO A 51 -35.89 22.55 10.49
CA PRO A 51 -36.91 21.65 11.02
C PRO A 51 -38.27 21.84 10.33
N GLY A 52 -38.84 20.75 9.80
CA GLY A 52 -40.11 20.75 9.10
C GLY A 52 -40.05 21.10 7.60
N GLN A 53 -38.86 21.30 7.04
CA GLN A 53 -38.68 21.44 5.60
C GLN A 53 -38.39 20.09 4.94
N GLU A 54 -38.81 19.97 3.69
CA GLU A 54 -38.49 18.86 2.81
C GLU A 54 -37.64 19.33 1.63
N TYR A 55 -36.87 18.42 1.02
CA TYR A 55 -36.15 18.73 -0.20
C TYR A 55 -37.13 19.07 -1.33
N PRO A 56 -36.93 20.17 -2.09
CA PRO A 56 -37.83 20.52 -3.17
C PRO A 56 -37.94 19.38 -4.19
N ALA A 57 -39.15 19.07 -4.65
CA ALA A 57 -39.36 18.05 -5.69
C ALA A 57 -38.72 18.45 -7.02
N GLU A 58 -38.61 19.75 -7.33
CA GLU A 58 -38.01 20.30 -8.52
C GLU A 58 -36.99 21.40 -8.13
N GLY A 59 -35.95 21.63 -8.96
CA GLY A 59 -34.99 22.67 -8.72
C GLY A 59 -33.83 22.64 -9.71
N TYR A 60 -33.10 23.75 -9.73
CA TYR A 60 -31.90 23.92 -10.57
C TYR A 60 -30.65 23.78 -9.70
N ASP A 61 -30.36 22.52 -9.33
CA ASP A 61 -29.26 22.20 -8.43
C ASP A 61 -28.23 21.30 -9.11
N ILE A 62 -26.95 21.57 -8.86
CA ILE A 62 -25.83 20.66 -9.09
C ILE A 62 -25.50 20.04 -7.74
N LEU A 63 -25.87 18.78 -7.53
CA LEU A 63 -25.70 18.05 -6.28
C LEU A 63 -24.30 17.38 -6.29
N VAL A 64 -23.47 17.67 -5.31
CA VAL A 64 -22.10 17.12 -5.22
C VAL A 64 -21.95 16.26 -3.97
N GLY A 65 -21.58 15.00 -4.18
CA GLY A 65 -21.44 14.01 -3.11
C GLY A 65 -22.77 13.37 -2.68
N TYR A 66 -22.78 12.75 -1.52
CA TYR A 66 -23.95 12.06 -0.94
C TYR A 66 -24.85 13.03 -0.19
N THR A 67 -25.49 13.95 -0.92
CA THR A 67 -26.40 14.94 -0.32
C THR A 67 -27.70 14.28 0.16
N GLY A 68 -28.50 15.03 0.95
CA GLY A 68 -29.82 14.58 1.42
C GLY A 68 -30.88 14.42 0.33
N TYR A 69 -30.64 14.94 -0.87
CA TYR A 69 -31.57 14.86 -2.00
C TYR A 69 -31.77 13.43 -2.51
N PRO A 70 -33.00 13.02 -2.83
CA PRO A 70 -33.30 11.67 -3.31
C PRO A 70 -32.48 11.26 -4.55
N GLU A 71 -32.24 12.19 -5.49
CA GLU A 71 -31.46 11.96 -6.71
C GLU A 71 -30.00 11.61 -6.40
N SER A 72 -29.40 12.33 -5.45
CA SER A 72 -28.03 12.07 -5.01
C SER A 72 -27.91 10.71 -4.32
N ARG A 73 -28.90 10.36 -3.48
CA ARG A 73 -28.93 9.05 -2.79
C ARG A 73 -29.07 7.89 -3.77
N ARG A 74 -29.99 7.97 -4.74
CA ARG A 74 -30.15 6.95 -5.78
C ARG A 74 -28.86 6.75 -6.57
N ALA A 75 -28.26 7.84 -7.04
CA ALA A 75 -27.01 7.77 -7.79
C ALA A 75 -25.88 7.11 -6.98
N TYR A 76 -25.77 7.43 -5.69
CA TYR A 76 -24.78 6.85 -4.80
C TYR A 76 -25.00 5.35 -4.53
N GLU A 77 -26.25 4.92 -4.32
CA GLU A 77 -26.58 3.52 -4.05
C GLU A 77 -26.27 2.58 -5.21
N GLU A 78 -26.30 3.10 -6.44
CA GLU A 78 -25.95 2.34 -7.65
C GLU A 78 -24.41 2.17 -7.86
N LEU A 79 -23.58 2.84 -7.08
CA LEU A 79 -22.13 2.82 -7.26
C LEU A 79 -21.49 1.62 -6.54
N SER A 80 -20.55 0.97 -7.21
CA SER A 80 -19.60 0.02 -6.64
C SER A 80 -18.37 0.73 -6.05
N TYR A 81 -17.45 -0.03 -5.44
CA TYR A 81 -16.19 0.53 -4.95
C TYR A 81 -15.36 1.16 -6.08
N GLY A 82 -14.73 2.30 -5.79
CA GLY A 82 -13.92 3.02 -6.74
C GLY A 82 -14.71 3.68 -7.87
N SER A 83 -16.06 3.66 -7.82
CA SER A 83 -16.90 4.15 -8.90
C SER A 83 -17.46 5.54 -8.62
N TYR A 84 -17.74 6.25 -9.70
CA TYR A 84 -18.36 7.56 -9.70
C TYR A 84 -19.35 7.71 -10.87
N SER A 85 -20.24 8.68 -10.75
CA SER A 85 -21.18 9.03 -11.84
C SER A 85 -21.44 10.52 -11.90
N VAL A 86 -21.72 10.99 -13.12
CA VAL A 86 -22.26 12.32 -13.41
C VAL A 86 -23.50 12.12 -14.26
N SER A 87 -24.64 12.59 -13.79
CA SER A 87 -25.93 12.38 -14.47
C SER A 87 -26.87 13.54 -14.34
N ALA A 88 -27.83 13.63 -15.26
CA ALA A 88 -29.05 14.45 -15.12
C ALA A 88 -30.17 13.59 -14.53
N ASP A 89 -30.84 14.07 -13.48
CA ASP A 89 -31.99 13.40 -12.87
C ASP A 89 -32.97 14.46 -12.33
N GLY A 90 -34.24 14.39 -12.77
CA GLY A 90 -35.32 15.27 -12.30
C GLY A 90 -35.08 16.78 -12.53
N GLY A 91 -34.30 17.14 -13.56
CA GLY A 91 -33.91 18.53 -13.80
C GLY A 91 -32.67 18.99 -13.04
N ARG A 92 -32.14 18.15 -12.15
CA ARG A 92 -30.88 18.37 -11.43
C ARG A 92 -29.71 17.69 -12.13
N ILE A 93 -28.51 18.10 -11.76
CA ILE A 93 -27.27 17.44 -12.15
C ILE A 93 -26.67 16.83 -10.90
N VAL A 94 -26.29 15.55 -10.96
CA VAL A 94 -25.80 14.79 -9.80
C VAL A 94 -24.37 14.34 -10.08
N LEU A 95 -23.44 14.72 -9.20
CA LEU A 95 -22.07 14.28 -9.15
C LEU A 95 -21.91 13.35 -7.94
N ALA A 96 -21.99 12.05 -8.15
CA ALA A 96 -21.94 11.05 -7.09
C ALA A 96 -20.65 10.22 -7.16
N ALA A 97 -20.04 9.97 -6.01
CA ALA A 97 -18.87 9.12 -5.86
C ALA A 97 -18.93 8.33 -4.55
N ARG A 98 -18.28 7.16 -4.53
CA ARG A 98 -18.21 6.34 -3.30
C ARG A 98 -17.22 6.87 -2.29
N GLY A 99 -16.14 7.51 -2.71
CA GLY A 99 -15.10 7.98 -1.81
C GLY A 99 -14.40 9.26 -2.28
N ASP A 100 -13.50 9.75 -1.45
CA ASP A 100 -12.80 11.01 -1.63
C ASP A 100 -11.92 11.04 -2.90
N ASN A 101 -11.33 9.90 -3.26
CA ASN A 101 -10.49 9.82 -4.46
C ASN A 101 -11.32 9.88 -5.75
N GLU A 102 -12.56 9.39 -5.72
CA GLU A 102 -13.47 9.33 -6.86
C GLU A 102 -14.21 10.65 -7.08
N ILE A 103 -14.51 11.39 -5.99
CA ILE A 103 -15.32 12.62 -6.12
C ILE A 103 -14.63 13.70 -6.96
N SER A 104 -13.31 13.79 -6.91
CA SER A 104 -12.54 14.72 -7.75
C SER A 104 -12.74 14.46 -9.24
N ARG A 105 -12.90 13.18 -9.64
CA ARG A 105 -13.14 12.78 -11.02
C ARG A 105 -14.48 13.24 -11.56
N THR A 106 -15.49 13.32 -10.69
CA THR A 106 -16.81 13.81 -11.12
C THR A 106 -16.78 15.26 -11.59
N THR A 107 -15.91 16.08 -11.02
CA THR A 107 -15.74 17.47 -11.44
C THR A 107 -15.20 17.57 -12.86
N ASP A 108 -14.16 16.80 -13.18
CA ASP A 108 -13.57 16.78 -14.52
C ASP A 108 -14.57 16.26 -15.57
N GLU A 109 -15.28 15.16 -15.25
CA GLU A 109 -16.32 14.60 -16.13
C GLU A 109 -17.47 15.58 -16.34
N PHE A 110 -17.96 16.24 -15.29
CA PHE A 110 -18.99 17.25 -15.39
C PHE A 110 -18.56 18.38 -16.34
N LEU A 111 -17.37 18.93 -16.13
CA LEU A 111 -16.83 20.02 -16.95
C LEU A 111 -16.64 19.62 -18.41
N SER A 112 -16.28 18.36 -18.68
CA SER A 112 -16.10 17.83 -20.02
C SER A 112 -17.41 17.75 -20.81
N LEU A 113 -18.54 17.61 -20.13
CA LEU A 113 -19.88 17.52 -20.73
C LEU A 113 -20.51 18.88 -21.04
N LEU A 114 -19.94 19.98 -20.56
CA LEU A 114 -20.49 21.30 -20.77
C LEU A 114 -20.27 21.80 -22.20
N THR A 115 -21.33 22.32 -22.79
CA THR A 115 -21.25 23.11 -24.04
C THR A 115 -21.36 24.59 -23.69
N VAL A 116 -20.30 25.34 -24.01
CA VAL A 116 -20.20 26.77 -23.73
C VAL A 116 -20.31 27.56 -25.04
N THR A 117 -21.19 28.53 -25.08
CA THR A 117 -21.38 29.44 -26.23
C THR A 117 -21.50 30.90 -25.76
N GLY A 118 -21.08 31.84 -26.58
CA GLY A 118 -21.10 33.28 -26.25
C GLY A 118 -20.06 33.68 -25.20
N LYS A 119 -20.09 34.93 -24.79
CA LYS A 119 -19.24 35.50 -23.71
C LYS A 119 -20.00 36.64 -23.02
N GLY A 120 -19.63 36.93 -21.75
CA GLY A 120 -20.28 37.99 -20.98
C GLY A 120 -21.77 37.78 -20.87
N ASP A 121 -22.58 38.82 -21.15
CA ASP A 121 -24.05 38.75 -21.08
C ASP A 121 -24.68 37.81 -22.12
N GLU A 122 -23.93 37.34 -23.11
CA GLU A 122 -24.38 36.33 -24.07
C GLU A 122 -23.92 34.92 -23.71
N CYS A 123 -23.21 34.77 -22.61
CA CYS A 123 -22.68 33.45 -22.18
C CYS A 123 -23.82 32.50 -21.86
N ARG A 124 -23.74 31.31 -22.47
CA ARG A 124 -24.67 30.21 -22.25
C ARG A 124 -23.88 28.95 -22.00
N VAL A 125 -24.21 28.22 -20.93
CA VAL A 125 -23.62 26.95 -20.59
C VAL A 125 -24.72 25.89 -20.48
N VAL A 126 -24.57 24.83 -21.25
CA VAL A 126 -25.56 23.76 -21.32
C VAL A 126 -24.93 22.43 -20.92
N PHE A 127 -25.63 21.70 -20.05
CA PHE A 127 -25.35 20.31 -19.71
C PHE A 127 -26.39 19.41 -20.40
N PRO A 128 -26.01 18.27 -21.02
CA PRO A 128 -26.97 17.38 -21.69
C PRO A 128 -28.00 16.82 -20.69
N SER A 129 -29.28 16.92 -21.04
CA SER A 129 -30.39 16.50 -20.15
C SER A 129 -30.53 14.97 -20.00
N ASP A 130 -29.89 14.22 -20.87
CA ASP A 130 -29.87 12.75 -20.90
C ASP A 130 -28.49 12.18 -20.57
N ALA A 131 -27.57 13.03 -20.10
CA ALA A 131 -26.22 12.60 -19.77
C ALA A 131 -26.22 11.61 -18.60
N VAL A 132 -25.59 10.48 -18.80
CA VAL A 132 -25.16 9.55 -17.75
C VAL A 132 -23.74 9.14 -18.07
N ARG A 133 -22.81 9.56 -17.23
CA ARG A 133 -21.41 9.13 -17.29
C ARG A 133 -21.08 8.36 -16.03
N ARG A 134 -20.53 7.18 -16.20
CA ARG A 134 -20.03 6.35 -15.10
C ARG A 134 -18.58 6.03 -15.36
N GLY A 135 -17.77 6.05 -14.32
CA GLY A 135 -16.39 5.65 -14.36
C GLY A 135 -15.99 4.92 -13.10
N THR A 136 -14.83 4.29 -13.15
CA THR A 136 -14.23 3.64 -12.00
C THR A 136 -12.72 3.90 -11.97
N LEU A 137 -12.16 3.98 -10.77
CA LEU A 137 -10.70 4.01 -10.57
C LEU A 137 -10.09 2.62 -10.76
N SER A 138 -10.89 1.55 -10.57
CA SER A 138 -10.46 0.16 -10.69
C SER A 138 -11.61 -0.78 -10.96
N ASP A 139 -11.55 -1.50 -12.07
CA ASP A 139 -12.48 -2.58 -12.39
C ASP A 139 -12.35 -3.74 -11.37
N GLU A 140 -11.15 -3.95 -10.83
CA GLU A 140 -10.88 -4.96 -9.81
C GLU A 140 -11.63 -4.63 -8.51
N ALA A 141 -11.53 -3.38 -8.03
CA ALA A 141 -12.26 -2.93 -6.85
C ALA A 141 -13.77 -2.94 -7.07
N ALA A 142 -14.22 -2.56 -8.26
CA ALA A 142 -15.64 -2.57 -8.63
C ALA A 142 -16.25 -3.99 -8.69
N ALA A 143 -15.43 -5.02 -8.86
CA ALA A 143 -15.85 -6.42 -8.85
C ALA A 143 -16.10 -7.00 -7.44
N LEU A 144 -15.68 -6.29 -6.39
CA LEU A 144 -15.87 -6.71 -5.00
C LEU A 144 -17.32 -6.48 -4.55
N PRO A 145 -17.88 -7.38 -3.70
CA PRO A 145 -19.17 -7.14 -3.06
C PRO A 145 -19.09 -5.97 -2.09
N MET A 146 -20.17 -5.24 -1.91
CA MET A 146 -20.24 -4.11 -0.98
C MET A 146 -20.26 -4.60 0.47
N ILE A 147 -19.45 -3.97 1.34
CA ILE A 147 -19.48 -4.21 2.79
C ILE A 147 -20.71 -3.53 3.38
N SER A 148 -21.43 -4.25 4.21
CA SER A 148 -22.55 -3.70 4.98
C SER A 148 -22.05 -3.36 6.39
N GLY A 149 -22.16 -2.09 6.79
CA GLY A 149 -21.73 -1.58 8.09
C GLY A 149 -20.29 -1.05 8.10
N GLY A 150 -19.88 -0.49 9.25
CA GLY A 150 -18.61 0.24 9.36
C GLY A 150 -18.67 1.61 8.66
N GLU A 151 -17.53 2.25 8.60
CA GLU A 151 -17.34 3.52 7.87
C GLU A 151 -16.42 3.28 6.67
N TYR A 152 -16.99 3.25 5.49
CA TYR A 152 -16.22 3.23 4.25
C TYR A 152 -15.39 4.52 4.12
N ASP A 153 -14.12 4.38 3.82
CA ASP A 153 -13.21 5.50 3.64
C ASP A 153 -13.02 5.82 2.15
N SER A 154 -12.29 5.00 1.42
CA SER A 154 -12.05 5.18 -0.01
C SER A 154 -11.42 3.93 -0.63
N VAL A 155 -11.18 3.97 -1.95
CA VAL A 155 -10.31 3.03 -2.65
C VAL A 155 -8.96 3.68 -2.89
N TYR A 156 -7.90 2.95 -2.54
CA TYR A 156 -6.51 3.36 -2.69
C TYR A 156 -5.78 2.46 -3.67
N SER A 157 -5.05 3.03 -4.61
CA SER A 157 -4.04 2.26 -5.34
C SER A 157 -2.83 2.03 -4.43
N THR A 158 -2.48 0.77 -4.21
CA THR A 158 -1.33 0.40 -3.38
C THR A 158 -0.08 0.02 -4.18
N GLY A 159 -0.12 0.22 -5.50
CA GLY A 159 0.97 -0.12 -6.43
C GLY A 159 0.79 -1.50 -7.06
N ASP A 160 1.49 -1.73 -8.16
CA ASP A 160 1.53 -3.01 -8.90
C ASP A 160 0.15 -3.52 -9.35
N GLY A 161 -0.78 -2.58 -9.64
CA GLY A 161 -2.14 -2.91 -10.04
C GLY A 161 -3.03 -3.44 -8.91
N ALA A 162 -2.60 -3.29 -7.66
CA ALA A 162 -3.39 -3.63 -6.49
C ALA A 162 -4.18 -2.41 -5.99
N TYR A 163 -5.42 -2.66 -5.55
CA TYR A 163 -6.31 -1.66 -4.98
C TYR A 163 -6.84 -2.11 -3.63
N MET A 164 -6.90 -1.19 -2.68
CA MET A 164 -7.34 -1.43 -1.32
C MET A 164 -8.60 -0.65 -1.00
N VAL A 165 -9.63 -1.36 -0.55
CA VAL A 165 -10.82 -0.79 0.12
C VAL A 165 -10.55 -0.77 1.62
N VAL A 166 -10.83 0.36 2.26
CA VAL A 166 -10.69 0.53 3.71
C VAL A 166 -12.03 0.83 4.34
N VAL A 167 -12.38 0.06 5.38
CA VAL A 167 -13.57 0.28 6.20
C VAL A 167 -13.16 0.36 7.66
N LYS A 168 -13.34 1.55 8.23
CA LYS A 168 -13.10 1.87 9.65
C LYS A 168 -14.29 1.46 10.51
N LYS A 169 -14.08 1.40 11.82
CA LYS A 169 -15.11 1.01 12.81
C LYS A 169 -15.80 -0.32 12.46
N ALA A 170 -15.07 -1.21 11.80
CA ALA A 170 -15.50 -2.57 11.58
C ALA A 170 -15.38 -3.38 12.87
N ASP A 171 -16.24 -4.38 13.02
CA ASP A 171 -16.18 -5.39 14.05
C ASP A 171 -16.06 -6.81 13.45
N ALA A 172 -16.02 -7.82 14.29
CA ALA A 172 -15.89 -9.20 13.86
C ALA A 172 -17.11 -9.68 13.06
N ASP A 173 -18.30 -9.16 13.33
CA ASP A 173 -19.53 -9.53 12.63
C ASP A 173 -19.52 -8.97 11.21
N ILE A 174 -19.13 -7.71 11.05
CA ILE A 174 -18.93 -7.06 9.73
C ILE A 174 -17.89 -7.83 8.92
N SER A 175 -16.75 -8.17 9.53
CA SER A 175 -15.70 -8.94 8.87
C SER A 175 -16.24 -10.31 8.41
N THR A 176 -16.91 -11.05 9.30
CA THR A 176 -17.46 -12.38 8.99
C THR A 176 -18.51 -12.31 7.89
N ALA A 177 -19.43 -11.35 7.96
CA ALA A 177 -20.43 -11.14 6.93
C ALA A 177 -19.80 -10.83 5.56
N TYR A 178 -18.71 -10.05 5.55
CA TYR A 178 -18.02 -9.73 4.31
C TYR A 178 -17.31 -10.94 3.69
N LEU A 179 -16.67 -11.80 4.51
CA LEU A 179 -16.06 -13.04 4.00
C LEU A 179 -17.13 -13.96 3.36
N ALA A 180 -18.34 -14.01 3.93
CA ALA A 180 -19.46 -14.74 3.33
C ALA A 180 -19.90 -14.09 2.00
N ALA A 181 -20.00 -12.77 1.94
CA ALA A 181 -20.34 -12.05 0.71
C ALA A 181 -19.32 -12.26 -0.40
N LEU A 182 -18.03 -12.35 -0.08
CA LEU A 182 -16.98 -12.72 -1.06
C LEU A 182 -17.24 -14.12 -1.64
N ALA A 183 -17.57 -15.09 -0.79
CA ALA A 183 -17.88 -16.45 -1.24
C ALA A 183 -19.12 -16.48 -2.14
N GLU A 184 -20.18 -15.79 -1.77
CA GLU A 184 -21.41 -15.64 -2.59
C GLU A 184 -21.13 -14.92 -3.92
N ALA A 185 -20.20 -13.97 -3.93
CA ALA A 185 -19.74 -13.30 -5.14
C ALA A 185 -18.83 -14.16 -6.03
N GLY A 186 -18.52 -15.40 -5.64
CA GLY A 186 -17.74 -16.37 -6.42
C GLY A 186 -16.24 -16.29 -6.21
N PHE A 187 -15.80 -15.78 -5.06
CA PHE A 187 -14.40 -15.88 -4.60
C PHE A 187 -14.26 -17.05 -3.63
N GLU A 188 -13.33 -17.95 -3.88
CA GLU A 188 -13.04 -19.11 -3.02
C GLU A 188 -11.99 -18.73 -1.97
N GLU A 189 -12.29 -18.94 -0.69
CA GLU A 189 -11.31 -18.79 0.38
C GLU A 189 -10.25 -19.88 0.27
N ARG A 190 -8.99 -19.48 0.12
CA ARG A 190 -7.86 -20.38 -0.06
C ARG A 190 -6.99 -20.49 1.20
N ILE A 191 -6.85 -19.39 1.92
CA ILE A 191 -5.99 -19.30 3.09
C ILE A 191 -6.70 -18.48 4.15
N ARG A 192 -6.65 -18.95 5.40
CA ARG A 192 -7.08 -18.22 6.58
C ARG A 192 -6.04 -18.34 7.68
N HIS A 193 -5.65 -17.19 8.20
CA HIS A 193 -4.84 -17.08 9.41
C HIS A 193 -5.58 -16.26 10.44
N THR A 194 -5.60 -16.74 11.69
CA THR A 194 -6.22 -16.03 12.81
C THR A 194 -5.17 -15.89 13.92
N ASP A 195 -5.04 -14.68 14.43
CA ASP A 195 -4.21 -14.39 15.60
C ASP A 195 -5.04 -13.59 16.60
N GLU A 196 -5.35 -14.19 17.75
CA GLU A 196 -6.30 -13.66 18.72
C GLU A 196 -7.64 -13.26 18.05
N LYS A 197 -7.89 -11.93 17.93
CA LYS A 197 -9.08 -11.35 17.30
C LYS A 197 -8.87 -10.88 15.85
N ASN A 198 -7.64 -10.97 15.36
CA ASN A 198 -7.29 -10.54 14.01
C ASN A 198 -7.52 -11.69 13.02
N VAL A 199 -8.05 -11.38 11.85
CA VAL A 199 -8.37 -12.36 10.80
C VAL A 199 -7.78 -11.89 9.48
N PHE A 200 -7.00 -12.77 8.87
CA PHE A 200 -6.36 -12.56 7.57
C PHE A 200 -6.77 -13.68 6.63
N CYS A 201 -7.37 -13.34 5.49
CA CYS A 201 -7.78 -14.34 4.52
C CYS A 201 -7.30 -13.96 3.12
N SER A 202 -7.06 -14.99 2.30
CA SER A 202 -6.79 -14.84 0.88
C SER A 202 -7.80 -15.65 0.07
N PHE A 203 -8.36 -15.04 -0.96
CA PHE A 203 -9.35 -15.61 -1.86
C PHE A 203 -8.86 -15.59 -3.29
N GLU A 204 -9.37 -16.50 -4.10
CA GLU A 204 -9.22 -16.50 -5.56
C GLU A 204 -10.59 -16.57 -6.24
N GLY A 205 -10.73 -15.86 -7.35
CA GLY A 205 -11.95 -15.91 -8.16
C GLY A 205 -11.90 -14.89 -9.30
N LYS A 206 -12.56 -15.18 -10.40
CA LYS A 206 -12.70 -14.25 -11.55
C LYS A 206 -11.37 -13.73 -12.12
N GLY A 207 -10.27 -14.46 -11.99
CA GLY A 207 -8.92 -14.01 -12.39
C GLY A 207 -8.30 -12.98 -11.44
N LEU A 208 -8.88 -12.82 -10.25
CA LEU A 208 -8.43 -11.92 -9.20
C LEU A 208 -8.02 -12.70 -7.96
N THR A 209 -7.09 -12.14 -7.20
CA THR A 209 -6.86 -12.49 -5.81
C THR A 209 -7.43 -11.38 -4.93
N VAL A 210 -8.06 -11.76 -3.83
CA VAL A 210 -8.58 -10.82 -2.82
C VAL A 210 -7.95 -11.19 -1.48
N TYR A 211 -7.30 -10.23 -0.89
CA TYR A 211 -6.75 -10.33 0.45
C TYR A 211 -7.58 -9.49 1.42
N THR A 212 -7.93 -10.05 2.58
CA THR A 212 -8.64 -9.35 3.64
C THR A 212 -7.84 -9.35 4.93
N ALA A 213 -7.75 -8.20 5.58
CA ALA A 213 -7.16 -8.04 6.90
C ALA A 213 -8.14 -7.31 7.82
N PHE A 214 -8.70 -8.03 8.77
CA PHE A 214 -9.46 -7.45 9.88
C PHE A 214 -8.56 -7.36 11.11
N CYS A 215 -8.16 -6.16 11.45
CA CYS A 215 -7.36 -5.88 12.65
C CYS A 215 -7.59 -4.44 13.12
N ASP A 216 -7.50 -4.24 14.44
CA ASP A 216 -7.66 -2.92 15.08
C ASP A 216 -8.91 -2.15 14.60
N LYS A 217 -10.08 -2.84 14.59
CA LYS A 217 -11.37 -2.29 14.16
C LYS A 217 -11.39 -1.73 12.73
N THR A 218 -10.44 -2.16 11.91
CA THR A 218 -10.36 -1.79 10.50
C THR A 218 -10.36 -3.05 9.65
N LEU A 219 -11.23 -3.07 8.64
CA LEU A 219 -11.22 -4.09 7.60
C LEU A 219 -10.59 -3.48 6.35
N ARG A 220 -9.48 -4.08 5.91
CA ARG A 220 -8.82 -3.78 4.64
C ARG A 220 -9.08 -4.91 3.67
N VAL A 221 -9.49 -4.58 2.46
CA VAL A 221 -9.71 -5.54 1.38
C VAL A 221 -8.86 -5.12 0.21
N ILE A 222 -7.87 -5.93 -0.14
CA ILE A 222 -6.96 -5.66 -1.24
C ILE A 222 -7.28 -6.62 -2.37
N VAL A 223 -7.44 -6.09 -3.57
CA VAL A 223 -7.74 -6.85 -4.79
C VAL A 223 -6.69 -6.56 -5.85
N GLN A 224 -6.27 -7.60 -6.55
CA GLN A 224 -5.34 -7.52 -7.68
C GLN A 224 -5.58 -8.65 -8.68
N LYS A 225 -5.09 -8.50 -9.91
CA LYS A 225 -5.10 -9.57 -10.92
C LYS A 225 -4.10 -10.66 -10.56
N GLY A 226 -4.43 -11.91 -10.91
CA GLY A 226 -3.54 -13.04 -10.79
C GLY A 226 -4.03 -14.13 -9.86
N SER A 227 -3.11 -15.00 -9.48
CA SER A 227 -3.34 -16.14 -8.59
C SER A 227 -2.38 -16.08 -7.41
N LEU A 228 -2.73 -16.77 -6.33
CA LEU A 228 -1.86 -16.93 -5.17
C LEU A 228 -0.63 -17.78 -5.54
N SER A 229 0.53 -17.39 -5.02
CA SER A 229 1.76 -18.13 -5.24
C SER A 229 1.74 -19.51 -4.57
N ASP A 230 2.31 -20.53 -5.23
CA ASP A 230 2.42 -21.87 -4.67
C ASP A 230 3.16 -21.93 -3.33
N ILE A 231 4.11 -21.02 -3.10
CA ILE A 231 4.83 -20.96 -1.81
C ILE A 231 3.96 -20.50 -0.63
N MET A 232 2.74 -20.03 -0.87
CA MET A 232 1.78 -19.72 0.19
C MET A 232 1.08 -20.98 0.73
N PHE A 233 1.26 -22.13 0.08
CA PHE A 233 0.67 -23.41 0.45
C PHE A 233 1.76 -24.40 0.86
N PRO A 234 1.76 -24.91 2.10
CA PRO A 234 2.81 -25.82 2.58
C PRO A 234 2.97 -27.08 1.73
N ASP A 235 1.89 -27.60 1.17
CA ASP A 235 1.83 -28.80 0.36
C ASP A 235 2.26 -28.62 -1.10
N ARG A 236 2.40 -27.39 -1.57
CA ARG A 236 2.83 -27.00 -2.93
C ARG A 236 4.23 -26.38 -2.95
N ALA A 237 4.67 -25.89 -1.79
CA ALA A 237 5.96 -25.23 -1.66
C ALA A 237 7.13 -26.20 -1.95
N PRO A 238 8.30 -25.66 -2.39
CA PRO A 238 9.51 -26.48 -2.51
C PRO A 238 9.80 -27.26 -1.24
N ALA A 239 9.96 -28.57 -1.38
CA ALA A 239 10.19 -29.46 -0.25
C ALA A 239 11.55 -29.18 0.42
N ALA A 240 11.64 -29.49 1.70
CA ALA A 240 12.91 -29.49 2.41
C ALA A 240 13.86 -30.54 1.81
N GLY A 241 15.14 -30.20 1.76
CA GLY A 241 16.23 -31.09 1.36
C GLY A 241 17.09 -31.53 2.54
N SER A 242 18.27 -32.01 2.27
CA SER A 242 19.23 -32.51 3.27
C SER A 242 20.43 -31.55 3.51
N THR A 243 20.46 -30.39 2.87
CA THR A 243 21.51 -29.39 3.10
C THR A 243 21.26 -28.74 4.45
N GLU A 244 22.29 -28.65 5.29
CA GLU A 244 22.19 -27.95 6.56
C GLU A 244 21.85 -26.45 6.31
N PRO A 245 20.72 -25.95 6.83
CA PRO A 245 20.35 -24.56 6.65
C PRO A 245 21.25 -23.64 7.49
N LEU A 246 21.48 -22.44 6.97
CA LEU A 246 22.24 -21.41 7.69
C LEU A 246 21.79 -20.02 7.25
N VAL A 247 22.07 -19.02 8.08
CA VAL A 247 21.95 -17.62 7.72
C VAL A 247 23.34 -16.96 7.75
N SER A 248 23.65 -16.19 6.72
CA SER A 248 24.84 -15.35 6.64
C SER A 248 24.43 -13.88 6.69
N PHE A 249 25.01 -13.15 7.62
CA PHE A 249 24.94 -11.70 7.67
C PHE A 249 26.12 -11.13 6.89
N VAL A 250 25.85 -10.57 5.70
CA VAL A 250 26.90 -10.08 4.82
C VAL A 250 27.44 -8.75 5.34
N GLY A 251 28.72 -8.73 5.73
CA GLY A 251 29.42 -7.50 6.10
C GLY A 251 29.64 -6.64 4.87
N LEU A 252 28.92 -5.54 4.75
CA LEU A 252 29.07 -4.60 3.65
C LEU A 252 30.35 -3.77 3.85
N ALA A 253 31.18 -3.69 2.80
CA ALA A 253 32.46 -3.02 2.85
C ALA A 253 32.30 -1.52 3.10
N TYR A 254 33.15 -1.01 3.97
CA TYR A 254 33.26 0.39 4.35
C TYR A 254 34.33 1.05 3.52
N ASP A 255 33.99 2.03 2.69
CA ASP A 255 35.00 2.90 2.07
C ASP A 255 35.13 4.19 2.89
N THR A 256 36.15 4.20 3.78
CA THR A 256 36.48 5.35 4.63
C THR A 256 37.25 6.43 3.88
N LYS A 257 37.60 6.22 2.59
CA LYS A 257 38.56 7.05 1.88
C LYS A 257 37.93 8.02 0.87
N ASN A 258 36.70 7.89 0.50
CA ASN A 258 36.08 8.77 -0.48
C ASN A 258 35.27 9.89 0.16
N ASN A 259 35.84 11.07 0.22
CA ASN A 259 35.21 12.39 0.39
C ASN A 259 34.41 12.65 1.68
N GLY A 260 34.81 12.14 2.81
CA GLY A 260 34.22 12.54 4.10
C GLY A 260 32.76 12.07 4.33
N SER A 261 32.19 11.30 3.43
CA SER A 261 30.91 10.64 3.63
C SER A 261 31.15 9.34 4.39
N LEU A 262 31.00 9.40 5.70
CA LEU A 262 31.35 8.35 6.66
C LEU A 262 30.37 7.18 6.70
N TYR A 263 29.27 7.19 5.94
CA TYR A 263 28.14 6.31 6.21
C TYR A 263 27.62 5.63 4.94
N LYS A 264 28.04 4.40 4.72
CA LYS A 264 27.31 3.47 3.85
C LYS A 264 26.80 2.33 4.72
N ASN A 265 25.57 2.48 5.18
CA ASN A 265 24.81 1.42 5.81
C ASN A 265 24.27 0.49 4.74
N GLY A 266 23.75 -0.63 5.14
CA GLY A 266 23.00 -1.51 4.28
C GLY A 266 22.73 -2.85 4.96
N LEU A 267 21.54 -3.36 4.80
CA LEU A 267 21.18 -4.69 5.26
C LEU A 267 21.40 -5.69 4.13
N SER A 268 22.03 -6.81 4.42
CA SER A 268 22.07 -7.97 3.54
C SER A 268 22.13 -9.26 4.36
N LEU A 269 21.08 -10.07 4.26
CA LEU A 269 21.01 -11.39 4.85
C LEU A 269 20.82 -12.43 3.76
N ILE A 270 21.55 -13.52 3.83
CA ILE A 270 21.45 -14.66 2.92
C ILE A 270 21.21 -15.92 3.72
N TRP A 271 20.06 -16.55 3.49
CA TRP A 271 19.80 -17.91 3.98
C TRP A 271 20.16 -18.90 2.89
N ARG A 272 20.97 -19.91 3.23
CA ARG A 272 21.03 -21.14 2.46
C ARG A 272 19.97 -22.07 3.03
N LEU A 273 19.04 -22.50 2.21
CA LEU A 273 17.90 -23.33 2.59
C LEU A 273 18.28 -24.82 2.50
N SER A 274 17.41 -25.68 3.04
CA SER A 274 17.69 -27.13 3.13
C SER A 274 17.74 -27.83 1.77
N ASP A 275 17.18 -27.26 0.70
CA ASP A 275 17.32 -27.75 -0.68
C ASP A 275 18.59 -27.22 -1.39
N GLY A 276 19.40 -26.45 -0.69
CA GLY A 276 20.62 -25.82 -1.22
C GLY A 276 20.39 -24.51 -1.98
N SER A 277 19.15 -24.11 -2.15
CA SER A 277 18.81 -22.78 -2.71
C SER A 277 18.98 -21.66 -1.69
N PHE A 278 18.82 -20.44 -2.15
CA PHE A 278 19.03 -19.24 -1.31
C PHE A 278 17.75 -18.42 -1.17
N MET A 279 17.64 -17.76 -0.03
CA MET A 279 16.73 -16.65 0.20
C MET A 279 17.57 -15.44 0.61
N ILE A 280 17.22 -14.25 0.09
CA ILE A 280 17.93 -13.00 0.37
C ILE A 280 16.96 -12.00 0.95
N ALA A 281 17.39 -11.24 1.95
CA ALA A 281 16.70 -10.04 2.42
C ALA A 281 17.59 -8.83 2.20
N ASP A 282 17.08 -7.86 1.41
CA ASP A 282 17.78 -6.67 0.96
C ASP A 282 19.12 -6.98 0.27
N GLY A 283 20.11 -6.13 0.37
CA GLY A 283 21.40 -6.42 -0.28
C GLY A 283 22.42 -5.30 -0.09
N GLY A 284 21.99 -4.15 0.41
CA GLY A 284 22.85 -2.99 0.61
C GLY A 284 22.81 -1.98 -0.54
N GLY A 285 23.79 -1.08 -0.55
CA GLY A 285 23.79 0.10 -1.41
C GLY A 285 24.03 -0.18 -2.90
N GLN A 286 23.64 0.78 -3.71
CA GLN A 286 23.77 0.73 -5.18
C GLN A 286 25.24 0.90 -5.62
N ASN A 287 26.06 -0.11 -5.38
CA ASN A 287 27.44 -0.14 -5.84
C ASN A 287 27.89 -1.56 -6.22
N ALA A 288 28.86 -1.64 -7.12
CA ALA A 288 29.38 -2.90 -7.64
C ALA A 288 30.08 -3.76 -6.57
N THR A 289 30.68 -3.14 -5.56
CA THR A 289 31.35 -3.85 -4.46
C THR A 289 30.37 -4.62 -3.62
N HIS A 290 29.22 -4.00 -3.23
CA HIS A 290 28.19 -4.68 -2.48
C HIS A 290 27.56 -5.85 -3.29
N ALA A 291 27.25 -5.63 -4.56
CA ALA A 291 26.74 -6.69 -5.43
C ALA A 291 27.73 -7.86 -5.55
N LYS A 292 29.03 -7.54 -5.65
CA LYS A 292 30.09 -8.56 -5.68
C LYS A 292 30.17 -9.34 -4.36
N LEU A 293 30.10 -8.67 -3.21
CA LEU A 293 30.11 -9.33 -1.91
C LEU A 293 28.93 -10.32 -1.77
N VAL A 294 27.73 -9.92 -2.18
CA VAL A 294 26.56 -10.79 -2.18
C VAL A 294 26.79 -11.99 -3.11
N TYR A 295 27.28 -11.77 -4.33
CA TYR A 295 27.54 -12.85 -5.27
C TYR A 295 28.65 -13.81 -4.79
N ASP A 296 29.75 -13.27 -4.24
CA ASP A 296 30.84 -14.08 -3.69
C ASP A 296 30.35 -14.95 -2.52
N GLU A 297 29.48 -14.39 -1.68
CA GLU A 297 28.89 -15.14 -0.56
C GLU A 297 27.95 -16.26 -1.04
N LEU A 298 27.14 -16.00 -2.05
CA LEU A 298 26.34 -17.05 -2.70
C LEU A 298 27.25 -18.16 -3.24
N CYS A 299 28.33 -17.81 -3.95
CA CYS A 299 29.32 -18.78 -4.45
C CYS A 299 30.02 -19.55 -3.33
N ARG A 300 30.30 -18.90 -2.21
CA ARG A 300 30.94 -19.54 -1.05
C ARG A 300 30.04 -20.58 -0.40
N LEU A 301 28.74 -20.28 -0.32
CA LEU A 301 27.75 -21.10 0.36
C LEU A 301 27.09 -22.14 -0.56
N ALA A 302 27.16 -21.96 -1.88
CA ALA A 302 26.46 -22.82 -2.84
C ALA A 302 27.01 -24.26 -2.81
N PRO A 303 26.14 -25.27 -2.72
CA PRO A 303 26.54 -26.66 -2.93
C PRO A 303 27.09 -26.90 -4.35
N ASP A 304 26.51 -26.22 -5.34
CA ASP A 304 26.99 -26.19 -6.73
C ASP A 304 27.09 -24.74 -7.21
N LYS A 305 28.32 -24.28 -7.43
CA LYS A 305 28.61 -22.92 -7.87
C LYS A 305 28.17 -22.61 -9.33
N ASN A 306 27.91 -23.67 -10.11
CA ASN A 306 27.46 -23.52 -11.50
C ASN A 306 25.95 -23.47 -11.59
N ASN A 307 25.23 -23.74 -10.49
CA ASN A 307 23.76 -23.75 -10.46
C ASN A 307 23.24 -23.05 -9.19
N ILE A 308 23.50 -21.77 -9.08
CA ILE A 308 23.05 -20.95 -7.96
C ILE A 308 21.59 -20.57 -8.19
N ARG A 309 20.69 -21.01 -7.30
CA ARG A 309 19.26 -20.69 -7.31
C ARG A 309 18.91 -19.82 -6.12
N ILE A 310 18.29 -18.68 -6.38
CA ILE A 310 17.71 -17.79 -5.38
C ILE A 310 16.20 -18.02 -5.43
N SER A 311 15.66 -18.74 -4.46
CA SER A 311 14.24 -19.11 -4.38
C SER A 311 13.34 -17.91 -4.06
N ALA A 312 13.87 -16.95 -3.29
CA ALA A 312 13.19 -15.68 -3.05
C ALA A 312 14.19 -14.58 -2.69
N TRP A 313 13.93 -13.39 -3.19
CA TRP A 313 14.59 -12.16 -2.76
C TRP A 313 13.55 -11.21 -2.16
N PHE A 314 13.71 -10.86 -0.90
CA PHE A 314 12.88 -9.88 -0.21
C PHE A 314 13.50 -8.51 -0.31
N ILE A 315 12.70 -7.51 -0.72
CA ILE A 315 13.05 -6.09 -0.60
C ILE A 315 12.12 -5.49 0.45
N THR A 316 12.70 -5.00 1.55
CA THR A 316 11.92 -4.43 2.66
C THR A 316 11.25 -3.13 2.26
N HIS A 317 11.98 -2.21 1.64
CA HIS A 317 11.48 -0.93 1.15
C HIS A 317 12.38 -0.34 0.06
N ALA A 318 11.94 0.75 -0.57
CA ALA A 318 12.59 1.31 -1.75
C ALA A 318 13.69 2.33 -1.43
N HIS A 319 14.56 2.08 -0.43
CA HIS A 319 15.76 2.88 -0.23
C HIS A 319 16.99 2.26 -0.87
N ILE A 320 17.95 3.13 -1.21
CA ILE A 320 19.12 2.77 -1.99
C ILE A 320 20.07 1.82 -1.24
N ASP A 321 20.13 1.90 0.09
CA ASP A 321 20.96 1.07 0.95
C ASP A 321 20.31 -0.28 1.33
N HIS A 322 19.13 -0.56 0.82
CA HIS A 322 18.42 -1.84 0.89
C HIS A 322 18.24 -2.48 -0.48
N ALA A 323 17.64 -1.74 -1.42
CA ALA A 323 17.32 -2.25 -2.76
C ALA A 323 18.42 -2.00 -3.80
N GLY A 324 19.42 -1.17 -3.50
CA GLY A 324 20.44 -0.78 -4.47
C GLY A 324 21.27 -1.93 -5.00
N VAL A 325 21.53 -2.95 -4.17
CA VAL A 325 22.23 -4.16 -4.64
C VAL A 325 21.38 -4.96 -5.60
N PHE A 326 20.07 -5.05 -5.43
CA PHE A 326 19.20 -5.74 -6.41
C PHE A 326 19.41 -5.17 -7.82
N HIS A 327 19.47 -3.83 -7.94
CA HIS A 327 19.79 -3.16 -9.20
C HIS A 327 21.16 -3.59 -9.74
N MET A 328 22.22 -3.41 -8.95
CA MET A 328 23.58 -3.72 -9.37
C MET A 328 23.79 -5.21 -9.68
N PHE A 329 23.13 -6.08 -8.91
CA PHE A 329 23.15 -7.52 -9.10
C PHE A 329 22.45 -7.91 -10.41
N THR A 330 21.32 -7.31 -10.71
CA THR A 330 20.59 -7.47 -11.98
C THR A 330 21.46 -7.11 -13.17
N GLN A 331 22.26 -6.02 -13.08
CA GLN A 331 23.17 -5.61 -14.17
C GLN A 331 24.34 -6.58 -14.35
N SER A 332 24.86 -7.17 -13.26
CA SER A 332 26.17 -7.84 -13.28
C SER A 332 26.09 -9.37 -13.19
N TYR A 333 25.05 -9.92 -12.57
CA TYR A 333 25.01 -11.32 -12.17
C TYR A 333 23.75 -12.08 -12.54
N ARG A 334 22.72 -11.43 -13.12
CA ARG A 334 21.44 -12.10 -13.45
C ARG A 334 21.62 -13.35 -14.34
N ASP A 335 22.61 -13.34 -15.24
CA ASP A 335 22.87 -14.46 -16.14
C ASP A 335 23.68 -15.59 -15.49
N ARG A 336 24.07 -15.43 -14.21
CA ARG A 336 24.87 -16.39 -13.43
C ARG A 336 24.09 -17.09 -12.34
N VAL A 337 22.86 -16.67 -12.10
CA VAL A 337 21.97 -17.23 -11.08
C VAL A 337 20.55 -17.37 -11.63
N LYS A 338 19.78 -18.25 -11.02
CA LYS A 338 18.34 -18.28 -11.24
C LYS A 338 17.66 -17.59 -10.08
N LEU A 339 16.85 -16.56 -10.35
CA LEU A 339 15.99 -15.92 -9.38
C LEU A 339 14.54 -16.33 -9.66
N ASP A 340 13.92 -17.04 -8.72
CA ASP A 340 12.54 -17.52 -8.88
C ASP A 340 11.53 -16.43 -8.51
N ARG A 341 11.73 -15.74 -7.38
CA ARG A 341 10.73 -14.80 -6.83
C ARG A 341 11.36 -13.54 -6.27
N LEU A 342 10.66 -12.42 -6.50
CA LEU A 342 10.86 -11.17 -5.77
C LEU A 342 9.64 -10.93 -4.89
N ILE A 343 9.86 -10.70 -3.60
CA ILE A 343 8.79 -10.47 -2.62
C ILE A 343 9.00 -9.08 -2.00
N CYS A 344 8.05 -8.20 -2.20
CA CYS A 344 8.10 -6.81 -1.69
C CYS A 344 6.69 -6.23 -1.54
N ASN A 345 6.59 -5.07 -0.94
CA ASN A 345 5.37 -4.23 -0.97
C ASN A 345 5.81 -2.78 -1.12
N ILE A 346 6.03 -2.36 -2.36
CA ILE A 346 6.43 -0.99 -2.67
C ILE A 346 5.15 -0.21 -3.01
N PRO A 347 4.84 0.87 -2.26
CA PRO A 347 3.67 1.70 -2.55
C PRO A 347 3.87 2.50 -3.84
N THR A 348 2.79 3.14 -4.31
CA THR A 348 2.85 3.98 -5.50
C THR A 348 3.82 5.14 -5.33
N ASN A 349 4.38 5.63 -6.44
CA ASN A 349 5.19 6.84 -6.43
C ASN A 349 4.41 8.05 -5.87
N ALA A 350 3.10 8.14 -6.14
CA ALA A 350 2.25 9.19 -5.58
C ALA A 350 2.17 9.12 -4.04
N TYR A 351 2.09 7.90 -3.48
CA TYR A 351 2.14 7.71 -2.02
C TYR A 351 3.50 8.13 -1.47
N LEU A 352 4.60 7.67 -2.07
CA LEU A 352 5.96 8.01 -1.64
C LEU A 352 6.21 9.53 -1.70
N GLN A 353 5.72 10.22 -2.74
CA GLN A 353 5.82 11.68 -2.88
C GLN A 353 4.99 12.46 -1.85
N GLY A 354 3.93 11.86 -1.33
CA GLY A 354 3.07 12.46 -0.31
C GLY A 354 3.59 12.36 1.12
N LEU A 355 4.70 11.65 1.34
CA LEU A 355 5.31 11.51 2.67
C LEU A 355 5.95 12.84 3.11
N THR A 356 6.07 13.06 4.42
CA THR A 356 6.41 14.38 4.98
C THR A 356 7.90 14.68 5.12
N ASP A 357 8.77 13.68 4.98
CA ASP A 357 10.23 13.84 5.09
C ASP A 357 10.90 13.94 3.70
N ASP A 358 10.99 15.13 3.17
CA ASP A 358 11.46 15.46 1.81
C ASP A 358 12.88 14.97 1.45
N SER A 359 13.73 14.64 2.43
CA SER A 359 15.15 14.41 2.16
C SER A 359 15.48 13.06 1.53
N THR A 360 14.60 12.07 1.71
CA THR A 360 14.80 10.68 1.25
C THR A 360 13.77 10.21 0.24
N GLU A 361 12.66 10.91 0.09
CA GLU A 361 11.52 10.46 -0.72
C GLU A 361 11.78 10.50 -2.22
N SER A 362 12.47 11.52 -2.72
CA SER A 362 12.87 11.55 -4.13
C SER A 362 13.79 10.37 -4.49
N SER A 363 14.62 9.92 -3.54
CA SER A 363 15.46 8.74 -3.72
C SER A 363 14.67 7.44 -3.67
N ALA A 364 13.63 7.36 -2.84
CA ALA A 364 12.73 6.22 -2.75
C ALA A 364 11.89 6.07 -4.03
N VAL A 365 11.38 7.16 -4.59
CA VAL A 365 10.68 7.16 -5.90
C VAL A 365 11.60 6.68 -7.02
N ALA A 366 12.82 7.23 -7.11
CA ALA A 366 13.79 6.82 -8.12
C ALA A 366 14.19 5.35 -7.98
N MET A 367 14.30 4.84 -6.75
CA MET A 367 14.61 3.44 -6.50
C MET A 367 13.41 2.53 -6.81
N SER A 368 12.18 2.95 -6.51
CA SER A 368 10.94 2.27 -6.92
C SER A 368 10.91 2.08 -8.44
N ASP A 369 11.13 3.14 -9.21
CA ASP A 369 11.20 3.08 -10.68
C ASP A 369 12.31 2.14 -11.17
N THR A 370 13.46 2.16 -10.50
CA THR A 370 14.60 1.30 -10.81
C THR A 370 14.27 -0.17 -10.58
N ILE A 371 13.64 -0.53 -9.44
CA ILE A 371 13.21 -1.89 -9.14
C ILE A 371 12.22 -2.39 -10.20
N HIS A 372 11.20 -1.60 -10.53
CA HIS A 372 10.21 -1.97 -11.56
C HIS A 372 10.84 -2.13 -12.95
N SER A 373 11.88 -1.35 -13.26
CA SER A 373 12.67 -1.52 -14.48
C SER A 373 13.46 -2.82 -14.47
N ASP A 374 14.08 -3.17 -13.35
CA ASP A 374 14.92 -4.35 -13.22
C ASP A 374 14.12 -5.65 -13.20
N ILE A 375 12.95 -5.68 -12.57
CA ILE A 375 12.01 -6.80 -12.62
C ILE A 375 11.80 -7.29 -14.05
N ARG A 376 11.63 -6.38 -14.99
CA ARG A 376 11.40 -6.69 -16.41
C ARG A 376 12.59 -7.36 -17.12
N LYS A 377 13.78 -7.33 -16.52
CA LYS A 377 15.00 -7.93 -17.06
C LYS A 377 15.17 -9.39 -16.68
N TRP A 378 14.44 -9.86 -15.67
CA TRP A 378 14.48 -11.24 -15.21
C TRP A 378 13.44 -12.08 -15.93
N GLN A 379 13.89 -13.15 -16.58
CA GLN A 379 12.99 -14.06 -17.30
C GLN A 379 12.34 -15.05 -16.30
N GLY A 380 11.01 -15.11 -16.33
CA GLY A 380 10.25 -16.05 -15.47
C GLY A 380 10.24 -15.70 -14.00
N LEU A 381 10.61 -14.46 -13.63
CA LEU A 381 10.51 -13.97 -12.26
C LEU A 381 9.05 -13.83 -11.84
N GLU A 382 8.68 -14.48 -10.74
CA GLU A 382 7.42 -14.26 -10.06
C GLU A 382 7.57 -13.08 -9.09
N VAL A 383 6.73 -12.06 -9.23
CA VAL A 383 6.69 -10.92 -8.29
C VAL A 383 5.50 -11.09 -7.37
N ILE A 384 5.76 -11.11 -6.06
CA ILE A 384 4.74 -11.30 -5.03
C ILE A 384 4.64 -10.02 -4.20
N LYS A 385 3.46 -9.41 -4.17
CA LYS A 385 3.15 -8.33 -3.25
C LYS A 385 2.84 -8.92 -1.88
N ALA A 386 3.70 -8.61 -0.91
CA ALA A 386 3.55 -9.11 0.45
C ALA A 386 2.47 -8.33 1.19
N HIS A 387 1.58 -9.04 1.91
CA HIS A 387 0.57 -8.43 2.77
C HIS A 387 0.71 -8.91 4.22
N PRO A 388 0.33 -8.13 5.22
CA PRO A 388 0.34 -8.56 6.62
C PRO A 388 -0.48 -9.83 6.80
N GLY A 389 0.05 -10.82 7.55
CA GLY A 389 -0.59 -12.12 7.72
C GLY A 389 -0.29 -13.14 6.62
N HIS A 390 0.35 -12.76 5.51
CA HIS A 390 0.87 -13.72 4.56
C HIS A 390 1.93 -14.61 5.20
N LYS A 391 1.88 -15.89 4.85
CA LYS A 391 2.93 -16.85 5.14
C LYS A 391 3.46 -17.45 3.86
N TYR A 392 4.76 -17.66 3.81
CA TYR A 392 5.43 -18.34 2.71
C TYR A 392 6.22 -19.52 3.24
N TYR A 393 6.29 -20.58 2.45
CA TYR A 393 6.98 -21.81 2.78
C TYR A 393 7.99 -22.11 1.67
N ILE A 394 9.27 -22.21 2.01
CA ILE A 394 10.32 -22.42 1.01
C ILE A 394 11.37 -23.36 1.61
N ALA A 395 11.46 -24.59 1.11
CA ALA A 395 12.52 -25.54 1.42
C ALA A 395 12.83 -25.65 2.94
N GLY A 396 11.80 -25.80 3.76
CA GLY A 396 11.89 -25.95 5.21
C GLY A 396 11.88 -24.65 6.00
N ALA A 397 11.90 -23.50 5.35
CA ALA A 397 11.69 -22.22 6.01
C ALA A 397 10.20 -21.82 5.99
N GLU A 398 9.70 -21.29 7.10
CA GLU A 398 8.43 -20.56 7.19
C GLU A 398 8.72 -19.07 7.34
N ILE A 399 8.11 -18.26 6.47
CA ILE A 399 8.25 -16.81 6.48
C ILE A 399 6.87 -16.20 6.79
N ALA A 400 6.77 -15.43 7.87
CA ALA A 400 5.53 -14.76 8.27
C ALA A 400 5.68 -13.24 8.14
N VAL A 401 4.79 -12.58 7.40
CA VAL A 401 4.76 -11.12 7.20
C VAL A 401 3.95 -10.47 8.30
N TYR A 402 4.52 -9.51 9.02
CA TYR A 402 3.89 -8.83 10.14
C TYR A 402 3.36 -7.44 9.77
N THR A 403 4.12 -6.64 9.04
CA THR A 403 3.66 -5.32 8.58
C THR A 403 4.21 -4.98 7.21
N THR A 404 3.48 -4.17 6.50
CA THR A 404 3.82 -3.57 5.21
C THR A 404 3.20 -2.18 5.12
N ALA A 405 3.44 -1.47 4.03
CA ALA A 405 2.80 -0.19 3.72
C ALA A 405 1.26 -0.25 3.82
N ASP A 406 0.64 -1.41 3.59
CA ASP A 406 -0.82 -1.55 3.61
C ASP A 406 -1.44 -1.19 4.97
N MET A 407 -0.71 -1.39 6.06
CA MET A 407 -1.23 -1.08 7.40
C MET A 407 -1.26 0.42 7.70
N LEU A 408 -0.56 1.22 6.91
CA LEU A 408 -0.46 2.68 7.09
C LEU A 408 -1.62 3.42 6.41
N TYR A 409 -2.37 2.77 5.52
CA TYR A 409 -3.58 3.34 4.92
C TYR A 409 -4.76 3.28 5.91
N PRO A 410 -5.66 4.28 5.92
CA PRO A 410 -5.72 5.47 5.09
C PRO A 410 -4.92 6.64 5.67
N ALA A 411 -4.43 6.54 6.88
CA ALA A 411 -3.68 7.61 7.51
C ALA A 411 -2.30 7.72 6.86
N LEU A 412 -2.02 8.83 6.23
CA LEU A 412 -0.68 9.19 5.79
C LEU A 412 0.17 9.64 7.00
N GLU A 413 0.06 8.89 8.11
CA GLU A 413 0.90 9.12 9.28
C GLU A 413 2.31 8.53 9.11
N ALA A 414 2.52 7.78 8.03
CA ALA A 414 3.87 7.42 7.62
C ALA A 414 4.66 8.69 7.32
N THR A 415 5.65 8.96 8.15
CA THR A 415 6.45 10.17 8.01
C THR A 415 7.54 9.99 6.98
N THR A 416 7.96 8.75 6.67
CA THR A 416 9.08 8.44 5.78
C THR A 416 8.84 7.15 4.99
N ALA A 417 9.56 6.98 3.88
CA ALA A 417 9.57 5.73 3.12
C ALA A 417 10.08 4.53 3.94
N ASN A 418 10.85 4.75 5.00
CA ASN A 418 11.26 3.70 5.96
C ASN A 418 10.07 2.99 6.59
N SER A 419 9.01 3.73 6.93
CA SER A 419 7.79 3.17 7.53
C SER A 419 7.09 2.18 6.62
N THR A 420 7.35 2.20 5.32
CA THR A 420 6.79 1.23 4.37
C THR A 420 7.48 -0.13 4.39
N SER A 421 8.49 -0.33 5.23
CA SER A 421 9.25 -1.57 5.34
C SER A 421 8.35 -2.79 5.56
N VAL A 422 8.60 -3.84 4.76
CA VAL A 422 8.07 -5.17 5.01
C VAL A 422 8.80 -5.75 6.21
N VAL A 423 8.11 -5.92 7.33
CA VAL A 423 8.64 -6.59 8.52
C VAL A 423 8.18 -8.04 8.50
N PHE A 424 9.12 -8.97 8.56
CA PHE A 424 8.80 -10.39 8.48
C PHE A 424 9.73 -11.25 9.35
N GLY A 425 9.21 -12.37 9.83
CA GLY A 425 9.99 -13.37 10.56
C GLY A 425 10.31 -14.56 9.67
N VAL A 426 11.53 -15.06 9.74
CA VAL A 426 11.98 -16.30 9.08
C VAL A 426 12.24 -17.34 10.14
N THR A 427 11.48 -18.43 10.11
CA THR A 427 11.64 -19.56 11.02
C THR A 427 12.25 -20.74 10.28
N VAL A 428 13.38 -21.24 10.77
CA VAL A 428 14.08 -22.43 10.30
C VAL A 428 14.46 -23.28 11.52
N ASP A 429 14.15 -24.55 11.48
CA ASP A 429 14.41 -25.48 12.58
C ASP A 429 13.96 -24.97 13.97
N GLY A 430 12.80 -24.31 14.01
CA GLY A 430 12.21 -23.76 15.22
C GLY A 430 12.87 -22.48 15.74
N LYS A 431 13.89 -21.94 15.07
CA LYS A 431 14.52 -20.67 15.40
C LYS A 431 14.03 -19.57 14.48
N LYS A 432 13.63 -18.44 15.07
CA LYS A 432 13.03 -17.32 14.37
C LYS A 432 13.94 -16.10 14.35
N LEU A 433 14.24 -15.59 13.16
CA LEU A 433 14.90 -14.32 12.95
C LEU A 433 13.91 -13.29 12.38
N LEU A 434 13.73 -12.18 13.07
CA LEU A 434 12.89 -11.05 12.63
C LEU A 434 13.72 -10.07 11.79
N VAL A 435 13.31 -9.87 10.55
CA VAL A 435 13.84 -8.84 9.65
C VAL A 435 12.94 -7.61 9.70
N THR A 436 13.49 -6.48 10.06
CA THR A 436 12.72 -5.28 10.36
C THR A 436 12.85 -4.18 9.30
N GLY A 437 13.83 -4.30 8.41
CA GLY A 437 14.19 -3.17 7.54
C GLY A 437 14.44 -1.91 8.37
N ASP A 438 13.93 -0.80 7.90
CA ASP A 438 14.04 0.50 8.53
C ASP A 438 12.70 1.00 9.12
N ALA A 439 11.83 0.05 9.50
CA ALA A 439 10.49 0.34 9.99
C ALA A 439 10.45 1.50 11.01
N GLY A 440 9.62 2.50 10.76
CA GLY A 440 9.44 3.64 11.65
C GLY A 440 8.66 3.30 12.92
N ALA A 441 8.55 4.25 13.82
CA ALA A 441 7.78 4.09 15.06
C ALA A 441 6.28 3.80 14.80
N ASP A 442 5.73 4.35 13.74
CA ASP A 442 4.38 4.12 13.22
C ASP A 442 4.17 2.65 12.79
N ALA A 443 5.04 2.12 11.92
CA ALA A 443 5.00 0.72 11.50
C ALA A 443 5.23 -0.24 12.68
N CYS A 444 6.17 0.08 13.58
CA CYS A 444 6.41 -0.69 14.81
C CYS A 444 5.20 -0.68 15.74
N GLY A 445 4.54 0.47 15.89
CA GLY A 445 3.31 0.62 16.67
C GLY A 445 2.19 -0.23 16.10
N ALA A 446 1.98 -0.20 14.79
CA ALA A 446 1.01 -1.04 14.10
C ALA A 446 1.32 -2.54 14.27
N ALA A 447 2.59 -2.94 14.13
CA ALA A 447 3.00 -4.32 14.37
C ALA A 447 2.68 -4.80 15.78
N VAL A 448 2.98 -3.98 16.81
CA VAL A 448 2.68 -4.32 18.21
C VAL A 448 1.18 -4.40 18.46
N ALA A 449 0.39 -3.47 17.93
CA ALA A 449 -1.06 -3.44 18.12
C ALA A 449 -1.75 -4.69 17.55
N VAL A 450 -1.24 -5.21 16.43
CA VAL A 450 -1.83 -6.35 15.72
C VAL A 450 -1.26 -7.67 16.24
N TRP A 451 0.06 -7.79 16.36
CA TRP A 451 0.73 -9.08 16.56
C TRP A 451 1.20 -9.34 17.99
N GLY A 452 1.42 -8.28 18.78
CA GLY A 452 1.79 -8.42 20.18
C GLY A 452 2.89 -9.46 20.41
N ARG A 453 2.58 -10.52 21.16
CA ARG A 453 3.53 -11.59 21.51
C ARG A 453 3.95 -12.48 20.33
N ALA A 454 3.22 -12.47 19.23
CA ALA A 454 3.60 -13.23 18.03
C ALA A 454 4.89 -12.67 17.39
N LEU A 455 5.27 -11.42 17.71
CA LEU A 455 6.54 -10.83 17.29
C LEU A 455 7.76 -11.45 17.96
N LYS A 456 7.62 -12.21 19.08
CA LYS A 456 8.75 -12.81 19.77
C LYS A 456 9.64 -13.59 18.79
N SER A 457 10.96 -13.35 18.88
CA SER A 457 11.95 -13.92 17.96
C SER A 457 13.25 -14.22 18.71
N ASP A 458 13.99 -15.26 18.28
CA ASP A 458 15.29 -15.60 18.87
C ASP A 458 16.35 -14.58 18.46
N ALA A 459 16.27 -14.09 17.23
CA ALA A 459 17.14 -13.05 16.71
C ALA A 459 16.36 -11.97 15.96
N MET A 460 16.96 -10.79 15.82
CA MET A 460 16.39 -9.72 14.98
C MET A 460 17.49 -8.86 14.35
N THR A 461 17.15 -8.18 13.23
CA THR A 461 17.93 -7.03 12.77
C THR A 461 17.53 -5.80 13.60
N VAL A 462 18.51 -4.98 14.02
CA VAL A 462 18.15 -3.69 14.62
C VAL A 462 17.46 -2.81 13.57
N ILE A 463 16.43 -2.09 13.97
CA ILE A 463 15.68 -1.23 13.08
C ILE A 463 16.56 -0.07 12.60
N HIS A 464 16.45 0.24 11.30
CA HIS A 464 17.05 1.42 10.66
C HIS A 464 18.53 1.58 11.03
N HIS A 465 19.28 0.49 10.91
CA HIS A 465 20.71 0.43 11.22
C HIS A 465 21.06 0.90 12.65
N GLY A 466 20.06 1.02 13.54
CA GLY A 466 20.20 1.58 14.88
C GLY A 466 20.11 3.10 14.93
N LEU A 467 19.82 3.78 13.83
CA LEU A 467 19.78 5.26 13.79
C LEU A 467 18.56 5.84 14.52
N ARG A 468 17.39 5.28 14.30
CA ARG A 468 16.10 5.61 14.96
C ARG A 468 15.02 4.64 14.47
N GLY A 469 13.86 4.71 15.05
CA GLY A 469 12.66 4.05 14.48
C GLY A 469 11.87 3.25 15.48
N ALA A 470 12.47 2.37 16.26
CA ALA A 470 11.70 1.52 17.17
C ALA A 470 11.36 2.18 18.50
N THR A 471 10.25 1.73 19.07
CA THR A 471 9.91 2.03 20.46
C THR A 471 10.45 0.93 21.38
N THR A 472 10.69 1.28 22.67
CA THR A 472 11.01 0.30 23.71
C THR A 472 9.96 -0.81 23.77
N GLN A 473 8.68 -0.47 23.55
CA GLN A 473 7.59 -1.42 23.55
C GLN A 473 7.76 -2.48 22.44
N PHE A 474 8.09 -2.07 21.22
CA PHE A 474 8.34 -3.01 20.11
C PHE A 474 9.46 -4.00 20.49
N TYR A 475 10.61 -3.50 20.94
CA TYR A 475 11.72 -4.36 21.35
C TYR A 475 11.36 -5.30 22.51
N SER A 476 10.52 -4.86 23.45
CA SER A 476 10.06 -5.71 24.57
C SER A 476 9.16 -6.85 24.12
N PHE A 477 8.36 -6.68 23.07
CA PHE A 477 7.56 -7.75 22.48
C PHE A 477 8.40 -8.73 21.66
N VAL A 478 9.40 -8.22 20.92
CA VAL A 478 10.33 -9.08 20.16
C VAL A 478 11.22 -9.87 21.10
N ASN A 479 11.74 -9.25 22.14
CA ASN A 479 12.60 -9.84 23.18
C ASN A 479 13.65 -10.80 22.62
N PRO A 480 14.57 -10.33 21.76
CA PRO A 480 15.53 -11.19 21.06
C PRO A 480 16.70 -11.58 21.97
N GLU A 481 17.25 -12.78 21.77
CA GLU A 481 18.52 -13.20 22.38
C GLU A 481 19.74 -12.69 21.60
N THR A 482 19.56 -12.42 20.31
CA THR A 482 20.61 -11.94 19.40
C THR A 482 20.12 -10.79 18.55
N VAL A 483 20.92 -9.73 18.46
CA VAL A 483 20.64 -8.58 17.59
C VAL A 483 21.72 -8.43 16.54
N LEU A 484 21.32 -8.47 15.26
CA LEU A 484 22.20 -8.18 14.14
C LEU A 484 22.17 -6.66 13.87
N TRP A 485 23.35 -6.04 13.82
CA TRP A 485 23.46 -4.60 13.70
C TRP A 485 24.08 -4.20 12.35
N PRO A 486 23.28 -3.95 11.31
CA PRO A 486 23.75 -3.66 9.94
C PRO A 486 24.21 -2.20 9.79
N SER A 487 25.17 -1.78 10.60
CA SER A 487 25.74 -0.45 10.52
C SER A 487 27.24 -0.42 10.81
N ALA A 488 27.84 0.71 10.52
CA ALA A 488 29.22 0.95 10.87
C ALA A 488 29.41 1.09 12.39
N LEU A 489 30.59 0.71 12.87
CA LEU A 489 30.98 0.85 14.28
C LEU A 489 30.75 2.29 14.79
N VAL A 490 31.10 3.29 14.00
CA VAL A 490 30.91 4.71 14.37
C VAL A 490 29.44 5.07 14.62
N LEU A 491 28.50 4.46 13.91
CA LEU A 491 27.06 4.67 14.16
C LEU A 491 26.59 3.88 15.38
N PHE A 492 27.09 2.68 15.57
CA PHE A 492 26.83 1.90 16.78
C PHE A 492 27.34 2.62 18.05
N GLU A 493 28.45 3.34 17.97
CA GLU A 493 29.03 4.11 19.07
C GLU A 493 28.41 5.50 19.23
N ASP A 494 27.64 6.01 18.27
CA ASP A 494 26.97 7.31 18.36
C ASP A 494 25.99 7.35 19.52
N THR A 495 26.06 8.41 20.33
CA THR A 495 25.25 8.53 21.55
C THR A 495 23.76 8.58 21.30
N ARG A 496 23.32 9.12 20.14
CA ARG A 496 21.90 9.15 19.76
C ARG A 496 21.41 7.77 19.37
N SER A 497 22.17 7.04 18.55
CA SER A 497 21.89 5.65 18.18
C SER A 497 21.78 4.77 19.44
N ARG A 498 22.70 4.91 20.37
CA ARG A 498 22.67 4.20 21.67
C ARG A 498 21.45 4.57 22.51
N SER A 499 21.04 5.84 22.51
CA SER A 499 19.84 6.29 23.23
C SER A 499 18.57 5.67 22.66
N TYR A 500 18.39 5.65 21.33
CA TYR A 500 17.25 5.03 20.67
C TYR A 500 17.15 3.53 20.92
N ASN A 501 18.29 2.86 21.06
CA ASN A 501 18.36 1.41 21.22
C ASN A 501 18.76 1.00 22.65
N ALA A 502 18.59 1.89 23.63
CA ALA A 502 19.01 1.65 25.01
C ALA A 502 18.40 0.38 25.62
N TYR A 503 17.17 0.01 25.22
CA TYR A 503 16.56 -1.26 25.65
C TYR A 503 17.39 -2.45 25.23
N LEU A 504 17.76 -2.54 23.94
CA LEU A 504 18.56 -3.66 23.40
C LEU A 504 19.99 -3.71 23.97
N LEU A 505 20.56 -2.56 24.32
CA LEU A 505 21.91 -2.48 24.86
C LEU A 505 21.99 -2.81 26.34
N ASN A 506 20.87 -2.77 27.07
CA ASN A 506 20.80 -3.00 28.50
C ASN A 506 20.03 -4.28 28.89
N SER A 507 19.44 -4.98 27.92
CA SER A 507 18.78 -6.27 28.10
C SER A 507 19.74 -7.42 27.83
#